data_30d501923daa48d72f1c4565d247ac89
#
_entry.id   30d501923daa48d72f1c4565d247ac89
#
_cell.length_a   1.000
_cell.length_b   1.000
_cell.length_c   1.000
_cell.angle_alpha   90.00
_cell.angle_beta   90.00
_cell.angle_gamma   90.00
#
_symmetry.space_group_name_H-M   'P 1'
#
loop_
_entity.id
_entity.type
_entity.pdbx_description
1 polymer ?
#
loop_
_entity_poly.entity_id
_entity_poly.type
_entity_poly.pdbx_seq_one_letter_code
_entity_poly.pdbx_strand_id
1 'polypeptide(L)'
;MKTFAVSIAALFIWTACGDGNQPIIDREALVERNSPVVTAFDSLASLSVGNGEFAYTVDITGLQTFPDNYKKGVPLGTQSQWGWHSFANPDRLTPEETLKEYDFGRGKKELYATQFKEEGRQQDAANWFRVNPHRLHLGIVGFDVEEGTDIEQVTDVHQKLCLWDGKIESRFKLNGEDYQVETVCHPSNDIIAANITSK
;
A
#
# COMPACT_ATOMS: atom_id res chain seq x y z
N MET A 1 -37.73 -37.69 69.46
CA MET A 1 -37.74 -38.23 68.10
C MET A 1 -37.43 -37.09 67.16
N LYS A 2 -36.23 -37.08 66.63
CA LYS A 2 -35.69 -35.97 65.90
C LYS A 2 -35.60 -36.32 64.42
N THR A 3 -36.26 -35.58 63.59
CA THR A 3 -36.30 -35.60 62.15
C THR A 3 -34.97 -35.27 61.52
N PHE A 4 -34.44 -36.13 60.70
CA PHE A 4 -33.36 -35.81 59.76
C PHE A 4 -33.99 -35.56 58.39
N ALA A 5 -33.92 -34.28 58.00
CA ALA A 5 -34.09 -33.91 56.61
C ALA A 5 -32.79 -33.36 56.13
N VAL A 6 -32.04 -34.11 55.40
CA VAL A 6 -30.74 -33.71 54.81
C VAL A 6 -30.94 -33.47 53.31
N SER A 7 -30.64 -32.29 52.97
CA SER A 7 -30.39 -31.65 51.73
C SER A 7 -29.80 -32.53 50.63
N ILE A 8 -30.56 -32.72 49.53
CA ILE A 8 -30.09 -33.14 48.22
C ILE A 8 -30.49 -32.01 47.24
N ALA A 9 -29.71 -30.95 47.26
CA ALA A 9 -29.89 -29.86 46.30
C ALA A 9 -28.58 -29.11 46.06
N ALA A 10 -27.58 -29.76 45.48
CA ALA A 10 -26.40 -29.06 44.98
C ALA A 10 -25.51 -29.96 44.08
N LEU A 11 -26.03 -30.50 43.01
CA LEU A 11 -25.18 -31.22 42.04
C LEU A 11 -25.76 -31.23 40.61
N PHE A 12 -26.29 -30.10 40.17
CA PHE A 12 -26.72 -29.98 38.77
C PHE A 12 -26.44 -28.61 38.19
N ILE A 13 -25.21 -28.14 38.28
CA ILE A 13 -24.80 -26.99 37.48
C ILE A 13 -23.31 -27.15 37.18
N TRP A 14 -22.95 -27.98 36.22
CA TRP A 14 -21.63 -27.84 35.58
C TRP A 14 -21.48 -28.86 34.40
N THR A 15 -22.43 -28.83 33.49
CA THR A 15 -22.27 -29.49 32.18
C THR A 15 -22.85 -28.62 31.07
N ALA A 16 -22.58 -27.34 31.10
CA ALA A 16 -22.91 -26.42 30.00
C ALA A 16 -21.68 -25.66 29.53
N CYS A 17 -20.51 -26.33 29.55
CA CYS A 17 -19.46 -26.00 28.59
C CYS A 17 -19.64 -26.97 27.43
N GLY A 18 -20.64 -26.72 26.60
CA GLY A 18 -20.67 -27.29 25.28
C GLY A 18 -19.37 -26.90 24.61
N ASP A 19 -18.58 -27.87 24.17
CA ASP A 19 -17.57 -27.71 23.14
C ASP A 19 -18.33 -27.16 21.91
N GLY A 20 -18.60 -25.89 21.93
CA GLY A 20 -19.02 -25.16 20.76
C GLY A 20 -17.86 -25.24 19.80
N ASN A 21 -17.99 -26.11 18.82
CA ASN A 21 -17.15 -26.18 17.65
C ASN A 21 -17.37 -24.87 16.89
N GLN A 22 -16.83 -23.77 17.45
CA GLN A 22 -16.80 -22.48 16.77
C GLN A 22 -15.97 -22.73 15.51
N PRO A 23 -16.52 -22.44 14.33
CA PRO A 23 -15.75 -22.62 13.11
C PRO A 23 -14.46 -21.80 13.26
N ILE A 24 -13.33 -22.48 13.19
CA ILE A 24 -12.03 -21.82 13.20
C ILE A 24 -12.02 -20.94 11.97
N ILE A 25 -11.93 -19.61 12.18
CA ILE A 25 -11.82 -18.66 11.08
C ILE A 25 -10.44 -18.89 10.43
N ASP A 26 -10.46 -19.33 9.18
CA ASP A 26 -9.27 -19.38 8.34
C ASP A 26 -8.90 -17.95 7.93
N ARG A 27 -7.97 -17.37 8.69
CA ARG A 27 -7.52 -15.98 8.49
C ARG A 27 -6.71 -15.82 7.22
N GLU A 28 -5.93 -16.83 6.84
CA GLU A 28 -5.14 -16.81 5.61
C GLU A 28 -6.07 -16.78 4.40
N ALA A 29 -7.03 -17.68 4.30
CA ALA A 29 -8.02 -17.66 3.22
C ALA A 29 -8.84 -16.36 3.19
N LEU A 30 -9.12 -15.76 4.36
CA LEU A 30 -9.79 -14.46 4.46
C LEU A 30 -8.97 -13.31 3.87
N VAL A 31 -7.67 -13.30 4.11
CA VAL A 31 -6.75 -12.28 3.60
C VAL A 31 -6.50 -12.51 2.10
N GLU A 32 -6.15 -13.76 1.72
CA GLU A 32 -5.79 -14.12 0.36
C GLU A 32 -6.89 -13.86 -0.67
N ARG A 33 -8.16 -14.03 -0.32
CA ARG A 33 -9.28 -13.73 -1.24
C ARG A 33 -9.37 -12.24 -1.62
N ASN A 34 -8.69 -11.35 -0.87
CA ASN A 34 -8.64 -9.93 -1.15
C ASN A 34 -7.32 -9.51 -1.82
N SER A 35 -6.46 -10.47 -2.14
CA SER A 35 -5.20 -10.23 -2.85
C SER A 35 -5.49 -9.62 -4.23
N PRO A 36 -4.99 -8.40 -4.53
CA PRO A 36 -5.23 -7.76 -5.82
C PRO A 36 -4.49 -8.51 -6.94
N VAL A 37 -5.14 -8.56 -8.10
CA VAL A 37 -4.59 -9.16 -9.32
C VAL A 37 -4.68 -8.13 -10.45
N VAL A 38 -3.56 -7.94 -11.13
CA VAL A 38 -3.43 -7.07 -12.31
C VAL A 38 -3.15 -7.94 -13.52
N THR A 39 -3.92 -7.78 -14.58
CA THR A 39 -3.82 -8.59 -15.81
C THR A 39 -3.50 -7.78 -17.06
N ALA A 40 -3.36 -6.47 -16.93
CA ALA A 40 -2.96 -5.56 -17.99
C ALA A 40 -2.33 -4.31 -17.38
N PHE A 41 -1.60 -3.55 -18.19
CA PHE A 41 -1.08 -2.26 -17.76
C PHE A 41 -2.22 -1.30 -17.39
N ASP A 42 -2.12 -0.73 -16.18
CA ASP A 42 -2.90 0.40 -15.71
C ASP A 42 -2.00 1.26 -14.82
N SER A 43 -1.79 2.51 -15.23
CA SER A 43 -0.94 3.44 -14.48
C SER A 43 -1.42 3.76 -13.06
N LEU A 44 -2.68 3.44 -12.74
CA LEU A 44 -3.27 3.61 -11.41
C LEU A 44 -3.20 2.35 -10.54
N ALA A 45 -2.78 1.20 -11.12
CA ALA A 45 -2.80 -0.10 -10.47
C ALA A 45 -1.41 -0.65 -10.12
N SER A 46 -0.41 0.21 -9.93
CA SER A 46 0.91 -0.22 -9.45
C SER A 46 0.82 -0.86 -8.06
N LEU A 47 1.52 -1.97 -7.85
CA LEU A 47 1.56 -2.67 -6.57
C LEU A 47 2.81 -2.32 -5.78
N SER A 48 2.76 -2.49 -4.46
CA SER A 48 3.88 -2.17 -3.58
C SER A 48 4.14 -3.27 -2.56
N VAL A 49 5.41 -3.48 -2.24
CA VAL A 49 5.85 -4.20 -1.04
C VAL A 49 6.56 -3.24 -0.09
N GLY A 50 6.55 -3.54 1.20
CA GLY A 50 7.19 -2.69 2.19
C GLY A 50 7.11 -3.28 3.59
N ASN A 51 7.78 -2.62 4.56
CA ASN A 51 7.84 -3.03 5.96
C ASN A 51 7.26 -1.99 6.94
N GLY A 52 6.60 -0.95 6.40
CA GLY A 52 6.06 0.17 7.18
C GLY A 52 6.98 1.38 7.26
N GLU A 53 8.29 1.19 7.12
CA GLU A 53 9.31 2.25 7.12
C GLU A 53 9.94 2.45 5.72
N PHE A 54 9.95 1.39 4.94
CA PHE A 54 10.44 1.32 3.56
C PHE A 54 9.34 0.80 2.64
N ALA A 55 9.29 1.31 1.40
CA ALA A 55 8.35 0.89 0.37
C ALA A 55 9.01 0.84 -1.01
N TYR A 56 8.64 -0.17 -1.78
CA TYR A 56 9.06 -0.38 -3.16
C TYR A 56 7.83 -0.64 -4.02
N THR A 57 7.52 0.31 -4.92
CA THR A 57 6.38 0.25 -5.83
C THR A 57 6.85 -0.20 -7.20
N VAL A 58 6.18 -1.20 -7.75
CA VAL A 58 6.58 -1.86 -9.00
C VAL A 58 5.56 -1.68 -10.13
N ASP A 59 6.02 -1.82 -11.36
CA ASP A 59 5.19 -1.95 -12.53
C ASP A 59 4.72 -3.40 -12.76
N ILE A 60 4.08 -3.67 -13.90
CA ILE A 60 3.56 -5.00 -14.25
C ILE A 60 4.66 -6.08 -14.41
N THR A 61 5.94 -5.70 -14.52
CA THR A 61 7.06 -6.65 -14.55
C THR A 61 7.50 -7.14 -13.18
N GLY A 62 6.96 -6.55 -12.10
CA GLY A 62 7.38 -6.84 -10.72
C GLY A 62 8.64 -6.07 -10.29
N LEU A 63 9.17 -5.22 -11.14
CA LEU A 63 10.27 -4.29 -10.88
C LEU A 63 9.86 -2.86 -11.28
N GLN A 64 10.80 -1.99 -11.62
CA GLN A 64 10.54 -0.60 -12.03
C GLN A 64 11.10 -0.37 -13.44
N THR A 65 10.68 -1.20 -14.39
CA THR A 65 11.20 -1.20 -15.77
C THR A 65 10.70 -0.02 -16.57
N PHE A 66 9.42 0.37 -16.37
CA PHE A 66 8.73 1.39 -17.16
C PHE A 66 8.23 2.56 -16.28
N PRO A 67 9.10 3.27 -15.54
CA PRO A 67 8.65 4.29 -14.58
C PRO A 67 7.91 5.45 -15.23
N ASP A 68 8.24 5.78 -16.49
CA ASP A 68 7.63 6.90 -17.21
C ASP A 68 6.14 6.69 -17.49
N ASN A 69 5.71 5.44 -17.70
CA ASN A 69 4.32 5.10 -17.95
C ASN A 69 3.42 5.31 -16.72
N TYR A 70 4.00 5.33 -15.52
CA TYR A 70 3.27 5.52 -14.25
C TYR A 70 3.29 6.97 -13.72
N LYS A 71 4.04 7.89 -14.33
CA LYS A 71 4.20 9.28 -13.83
C LYS A 71 2.89 10.04 -13.65
N LYS A 72 1.87 9.76 -14.48
CA LYS A 72 0.56 10.42 -14.42
C LYS A 72 -0.47 9.68 -13.55
N GLY A 73 -0.15 8.48 -13.12
CA GLY A 73 -0.97 7.63 -12.27
C GLY A 73 -0.42 7.53 -10.85
N VAL A 74 -0.10 6.30 -10.42
CA VAL A 74 0.61 6.02 -9.17
C VAL A 74 2.09 5.83 -9.50
N PRO A 75 2.95 6.83 -9.28
CA PRO A 75 4.37 6.76 -9.66
C PRO A 75 5.09 5.61 -8.97
N LEU A 76 5.98 4.96 -9.70
CA LEU A 76 6.88 3.97 -9.12
C LEU A 76 7.87 4.65 -8.18
N GLY A 77 8.17 4.03 -7.06
CA GLY A 77 9.05 4.63 -6.06
C GLY A 77 9.76 3.62 -5.20
N THR A 78 10.99 3.97 -4.81
CA THR A 78 11.76 3.32 -3.76
C THR A 78 11.99 4.36 -2.69
N GLN A 79 11.33 4.23 -1.55
CA GLN A 79 11.28 5.26 -0.52
C GLN A 79 11.49 4.68 0.86
N SER A 80 12.21 5.42 1.73
CA SER A 80 12.37 5.08 3.14
C SER A 80 12.02 6.25 4.04
N GLN A 81 11.69 5.97 5.30
CA GLN A 81 11.37 6.98 6.31
C GLN A 81 12.52 7.97 6.56
N TRP A 82 13.77 7.54 6.45
CA TRP A 82 14.97 8.37 6.63
C TRP A 82 15.34 9.20 5.42
N GLY A 83 14.88 8.80 4.23
CA GLY A 83 15.18 9.46 2.96
C GLY A 83 14.20 10.58 2.67
N TRP A 84 14.35 11.73 3.33
CA TRP A 84 13.49 12.88 3.09
C TRP A 84 14.27 14.20 3.03
N HIS A 85 13.65 15.20 2.43
CA HIS A 85 14.24 16.53 2.23
C HIS A 85 13.19 17.61 2.46
N SER A 86 13.65 18.80 2.81
CA SER A 86 12.80 19.99 2.91
C SER A 86 13.51 21.17 2.28
N PHE A 87 12.78 21.96 1.48
CA PHE A 87 13.26 23.22 0.96
C PHE A 87 13.14 24.33 2.00
N ALA A 88 14.00 25.35 1.87
CA ALA A 88 13.89 26.56 2.68
C ALA A 88 12.53 27.26 2.42
N ASN A 89 12.03 27.97 3.44
CA ASN A 89 10.82 28.79 3.35
C ASN A 89 11.19 30.29 3.39
N PRO A 90 11.73 30.86 2.30
CA PRO A 90 12.17 32.26 2.26
C PRO A 90 11.01 33.23 2.43
N ASP A 91 9.82 32.87 1.95
CA ASP A 91 8.63 33.70 1.97
C ASP A 91 7.86 33.59 3.30
N ARG A 92 8.36 32.78 4.25
CA ARG A 92 7.75 32.57 5.56
C ARG A 92 6.26 32.20 5.46
N LEU A 93 5.96 31.27 4.54
CA LEU A 93 4.61 30.73 4.37
C LEU A 93 4.22 29.93 5.63
N THR A 94 2.95 30.04 6.01
CA THR A 94 2.43 29.36 7.21
C THR A 94 1.33 28.36 6.87
N PRO A 95 1.13 27.30 7.69
CA PRO A 95 0.05 26.33 7.46
C PRO A 95 -1.34 26.97 7.45
N GLU A 96 -1.54 28.02 8.24
CA GLU A 96 -2.81 28.75 8.36
C GLU A 96 -3.22 29.37 7.02
N GLU A 97 -2.26 29.76 6.18
CA GLU A 97 -2.52 30.32 4.86
C GLU A 97 -3.08 29.30 3.88
N THR A 98 -2.96 28.00 4.19
CA THR A 98 -3.56 26.91 3.39
C THR A 98 -5.01 26.63 3.76
N LEU A 99 -5.53 27.23 4.85
CA LEU A 99 -6.82 26.91 5.39
C LEU A 99 -7.95 27.68 4.70
N LYS A 100 -9.05 26.97 4.42
CA LYS A 100 -10.31 27.53 3.94
C LYS A 100 -11.44 27.05 4.83
N GLU A 101 -12.31 27.98 5.24
CA GLU A 101 -13.51 27.63 5.99
C GLU A 101 -14.57 27.01 5.07
N TYR A 102 -15.14 25.90 5.50
CA TYR A 102 -16.27 25.22 4.87
C TYR A 102 -17.44 25.18 5.83
N ASP A 103 -18.64 25.54 5.32
CA ASP A 103 -19.89 25.45 6.05
C ASP A 103 -20.56 24.11 5.74
N PHE A 104 -20.71 23.26 6.79
CA PHE A 104 -21.37 21.95 6.71
C PHE A 104 -22.86 22.02 7.06
N GLY A 105 -23.41 23.24 7.19
CA GLY A 105 -24.78 23.46 7.60
C GLY A 105 -24.98 23.31 9.11
N ARG A 106 -26.18 23.65 9.58
CA ARG A 106 -26.54 23.62 11.00
C ARG A 106 -25.62 24.42 11.92
N GLY A 107 -24.99 25.48 11.38
CA GLY A 107 -24.04 26.31 12.11
C GLY A 107 -22.66 25.70 12.34
N LYS A 108 -22.37 24.55 11.73
CA LYS A 108 -21.07 23.91 11.83
C LYS A 108 -20.15 24.38 10.71
N LYS A 109 -19.09 25.08 11.09
CA LYS A 109 -18.01 25.55 10.18
C LYS A 109 -16.68 24.97 10.64
N GLU A 110 -15.86 24.54 9.69
CA GLU A 110 -14.56 23.95 9.95
C GLU A 110 -13.53 24.44 8.93
N LEU A 111 -12.29 24.52 9.37
CA LEU A 111 -11.15 24.89 8.53
C LEU A 111 -10.46 23.63 7.97
N TYR A 112 -10.23 23.60 6.66
CA TYR A 112 -9.52 22.53 5.97
C TYR A 112 -8.39 23.09 5.11
N ALA A 113 -7.25 22.39 5.11
CA ALA A 113 -6.18 22.68 4.16
C ALA A 113 -6.69 22.43 2.73
N THR A 114 -6.50 23.41 1.86
CA THR A 114 -7.06 23.40 0.51
C THR A 114 -5.99 23.75 -0.51
N GLN A 115 -6.02 23.07 -1.66
CA GLN A 115 -5.25 23.50 -2.83
C GLN A 115 -6.00 24.64 -3.52
N PHE A 116 -5.50 25.86 -3.39
CA PHE A 116 -6.08 27.03 -4.05
C PHE A 116 -5.78 27.01 -5.54
N LYS A 117 -6.78 27.37 -6.36
CA LYS A 117 -6.66 27.45 -7.83
C LYS A 117 -6.22 28.82 -8.32
N GLU A 118 -6.55 29.86 -7.54
CA GLU A 118 -6.22 31.25 -7.88
C GLU A 118 -4.78 31.53 -7.48
N GLU A 119 -4.06 32.22 -8.36
CA GLU A 119 -2.69 32.65 -8.10
C GLU A 119 -2.63 33.60 -6.91
N GLY A 120 -1.59 33.47 -6.10
CA GLY A 120 -1.36 34.30 -4.93
C GLY A 120 -0.79 33.52 -3.75
N ARG A 121 -0.57 34.22 -2.66
CA ARG A 121 0.14 33.73 -1.47
C ARG A 121 -0.47 32.45 -0.87
N GLN A 122 -1.80 32.30 -0.92
CA GLN A 122 -2.46 31.08 -0.43
C GLN A 122 -2.16 29.86 -1.31
N GLN A 123 -2.11 30.05 -2.64
CA GLN A 123 -1.69 29.02 -3.57
C GLN A 123 -0.21 28.67 -3.37
N ASP A 124 0.65 29.68 -3.20
CA ASP A 124 2.08 29.50 -2.95
C ASP A 124 2.30 28.70 -1.66
N ALA A 125 1.59 29.06 -0.58
CA ALA A 125 1.61 28.32 0.68
C ALA A 125 1.15 26.86 0.48
N ALA A 126 0.01 26.63 -0.16
CA ALA A 126 -0.51 25.29 -0.41
C ALA A 126 0.46 24.45 -1.26
N ASN A 127 1.07 25.02 -2.28
CA ASN A 127 2.08 24.37 -3.12
C ASN A 127 3.33 24.02 -2.30
N TRP A 128 3.83 24.97 -1.50
CA TRP A 128 5.03 24.76 -0.69
C TRP A 128 4.82 23.66 0.35
N PHE A 129 3.72 23.70 1.12
CA PHE A 129 3.41 22.69 2.14
C PHE A 129 3.08 21.31 1.53
N ARG A 130 2.58 21.27 0.31
CA ARG A 130 2.34 20.02 -0.41
C ARG A 130 3.63 19.28 -0.75
N VAL A 131 4.72 20.00 -1.01
CA VAL A 131 6.02 19.40 -1.39
C VAL A 131 7.06 19.44 -0.27
N ASN A 132 6.71 19.90 0.93
CA ASN A 132 7.63 20.02 2.06
C ASN A 132 7.04 19.50 3.36
N PRO A 133 7.73 18.60 4.07
CA PRO A 133 8.86 17.80 3.57
C PRO A 133 8.41 16.78 2.53
N HIS A 134 9.31 16.29 1.69
CA HIS A 134 9.02 15.23 0.74
C HIS A 134 9.98 14.05 0.90
N ARG A 135 9.49 12.86 0.50
CA ARG A 135 10.32 11.66 0.44
C ARG A 135 11.22 11.71 -0.78
N LEU A 136 12.47 11.30 -0.61
CA LEU A 136 13.39 11.13 -1.71
C LEU A 136 13.16 9.79 -2.38
N HIS A 137 13.23 9.78 -3.70
CA HIS A 137 13.29 8.55 -4.47
C HIS A 137 14.72 8.02 -4.41
N LEU A 138 14.92 6.84 -3.81
CA LEU A 138 16.25 6.28 -3.51
C LEU A 138 16.93 5.66 -4.74
N GLY A 139 16.16 5.32 -5.77
CA GLY A 139 16.66 4.73 -6.99
C GLY A 139 15.63 3.83 -7.67
N ILE A 140 15.93 3.43 -8.89
CA ILE A 140 15.13 2.54 -9.73
C ILE A 140 15.86 1.22 -9.90
N VAL A 141 15.13 0.12 -9.76
CA VAL A 141 15.59 -1.24 -10.07
C VAL A 141 14.61 -1.84 -11.08
N GLY A 142 15.05 -2.04 -12.31
CA GLY A 142 14.24 -2.56 -13.41
C GLY A 142 15.07 -3.44 -14.33
N PHE A 143 14.41 -4.03 -15.33
CA PHE A 143 15.10 -4.69 -16.42
C PHE A 143 15.76 -3.63 -17.31
N ASP A 144 16.96 -3.95 -17.79
CA ASP A 144 17.60 -3.22 -18.88
C ASP A 144 17.01 -3.76 -20.20
N VAL A 145 16.11 -3.00 -20.79
CA VAL A 145 15.41 -3.38 -22.02
C VAL A 145 15.98 -2.62 -23.21
N GLU A 146 15.83 -3.19 -24.40
CA GLU A 146 16.29 -2.56 -25.64
C GLU A 146 15.65 -1.18 -25.85
N GLU A 147 16.38 -0.24 -26.43
CA GLU A 147 15.88 1.09 -26.76
C GLU A 147 14.64 1.01 -27.66
N GLY A 148 13.57 1.69 -27.28
CA GLY A 148 12.29 1.64 -27.99
C GLY A 148 11.34 0.54 -27.53
N THR A 149 11.70 -0.24 -26.53
CA THR A 149 10.75 -1.15 -25.87
C THR A 149 9.73 -0.36 -25.07
N ASP A 150 8.43 -0.60 -25.34
CA ASP A 150 7.32 0.02 -24.62
C ASP A 150 6.62 -0.98 -23.70
N ILE A 151 5.98 -0.48 -22.64
CA ILE A 151 5.19 -1.29 -21.70
C ILE A 151 4.06 -2.06 -22.40
N GLU A 152 3.53 -1.54 -23.51
CA GLU A 152 2.51 -2.20 -24.32
C GLU A 152 2.99 -3.49 -25.00
N GLN A 153 4.31 -3.70 -25.10
CA GLN A 153 4.92 -4.94 -25.59
C GLN A 153 4.99 -6.03 -24.51
N VAL A 154 4.70 -5.67 -23.25
CA VAL A 154 4.55 -6.64 -22.16
C VAL A 154 3.16 -7.28 -22.27
N THR A 155 3.10 -8.56 -22.59
CA THR A 155 1.86 -9.31 -22.83
C THR A 155 1.68 -10.44 -21.83
N ASP A 156 0.52 -11.09 -21.84
CA ASP A 156 0.18 -12.22 -20.96
C ASP A 156 0.41 -11.90 -19.47
N VAL A 157 0.14 -10.66 -19.09
CA VAL A 157 0.37 -10.13 -17.74
C VAL A 157 -0.55 -10.82 -16.73
N HIS A 158 0.06 -11.35 -15.68
CA HIS A 158 -0.63 -11.81 -14.48
C HIS A 158 0.23 -11.47 -13.26
N GLN A 159 -0.12 -10.39 -12.56
CA GLN A 159 0.58 -9.96 -11.36
C GLN A 159 -0.35 -10.02 -10.15
N LYS A 160 0.10 -10.64 -9.07
CA LYS A 160 -0.65 -10.78 -7.81
C LYS A 160 0.16 -10.28 -6.64
N LEU A 161 -0.43 -9.44 -5.80
CA LEU A 161 0.09 -9.17 -4.47
C LEU A 161 -0.53 -10.17 -3.48
N CYS A 162 0.27 -11.14 -3.03
CA CYS A 162 -0.10 -12.10 -2.00
C CYS A 162 -0.09 -11.38 -0.64
N LEU A 163 -1.27 -10.97 -0.17
CA LEU A 163 -1.40 -10.14 1.04
C LEU A 163 -0.98 -10.86 2.32
N TRP A 164 -1.07 -12.18 2.36
CA TRP A 164 -0.66 -12.95 3.53
C TRP A 164 0.86 -12.98 3.69
N ASP A 165 1.57 -13.16 2.59
CA ASP A 165 3.03 -13.30 2.57
C ASP A 165 3.76 -11.97 2.36
N GLY A 166 3.05 -10.93 1.89
CA GLY A 166 3.66 -9.65 1.52
C GLY A 166 4.56 -9.74 0.29
N LYS A 167 4.21 -10.63 -0.66
CA LYS A 167 4.98 -10.92 -1.87
C LYS A 167 4.20 -10.51 -3.13
N ILE A 168 4.90 -9.95 -4.12
CA ILE A 168 4.36 -9.76 -5.47
C ILE A 168 4.88 -10.87 -6.37
N GLU A 169 3.97 -11.57 -7.03
CA GLU A 169 4.26 -12.53 -8.09
C GLU A 169 3.81 -11.95 -9.43
N SER A 170 4.76 -11.78 -10.35
CA SER A 170 4.52 -11.26 -11.69
C SER A 170 4.89 -12.30 -12.73
N ARG A 171 3.97 -12.56 -13.67
CA ARG A 171 4.20 -13.39 -14.85
C ARG A 171 3.82 -12.58 -16.07
N PHE A 172 4.67 -12.61 -17.08
CA PHE A 172 4.45 -11.85 -18.31
C PHE A 172 5.31 -12.38 -19.44
N LYS A 173 5.02 -11.94 -20.66
CA LYS A 173 5.89 -12.11 -21.83
C LYS A 173 6.44 -10.77 -22.28
N LEU A 174 7.72 -10.79 -22.64
CA LEU A 174 8.40 -9.67 -23.28
C LEU A 174 9.32 -10.20 -24.37
N ASN A 175 9.25 -9.66 -25.59
CA ASN A 175 10.02 -10.11 -26.74
C ASN A 175 9.88 -11.61 -27.07
N GLY A 176 8.73 -12.21 -26.72
CA GLY A 176 8.45 -13.63 -26.95
C GLY A 176 8.93 -14.59 -25.89
N GLU A 177 9.67 -14.10 -24.89
CA GLU A 177 10.17 -14.85 -23.75
C GLU A 177 9.21 -14.76 -22.56
N ASP A 178 9.03 -15.87 -21.84
CA ASP A 178 8.24 -15.92 -20.61
C ASP A 178 9.10 -15.53 -19.40
N TYR A 179 8.57 -14.64 -18.57
CA TYR A 179 9.21 -14.20 -17.32
C TYR A 179 8.32 -14.49 -16.12
N GLN A 180 8.97 -14.87 -15.03
CA GLN A 180 8.36 -14.90 -13.71
C GLN A 180 9.28 -14.13 -12.75
N VAL A 181 8.69 -13.18 -12.03
CA VAL A 181 9.38 -12.34 -11.04
C VAL A 181 8.64 -12.43 -9.71
N GLU A 182 9.36 -12.76 -8.65
CA GLU A 182 8.88 -12.70 -7.27
C GLU A 182 9.59 -11.58 -6.55
N THR A 183 8.86 -10.60 -6.06
CA THR A 183 9.41 -9.42 -5.37
C THR A 183 8.93 -9.37 -3.94
N VAL A 184 9.85 -9.23 -3.00
CA VAL A 184 9.58 -9.15 -1.56
C VAL A 184 10.36 -8.02 -0.91
N CYS A 185 9.84 -7.50 0.20
CA CYS A 185 10.55 -6.61 1.10
C CYS A 185 10.91 -7.35 2.40
N HIS A 186 12.11 -7.10 2.91
CA HIS A 186 12.50 -7.64 4.22
C HIS A 186 11.65 -7.02 5.35
N PRO A 187 11.17 -7.79 6.32
CA PRO A 187 10.20 -7.31 7.31
C PRO A 187 10.72 -6.25 8.28
N SER A 188 12.04 -6.12 8.43
CA SER A 188 12.64 -5.19 9.40
C SER A 188 13.87 -4.41 8.88
N ASN A 189 14.23 -4.58 7.62
CA ASN A 189 15.34 -3.84 6.99
C ASN A 189 14.90 -3.26 5.66
N ASP A 190 15.49 -2.15 5.25
CA ASP A 190 15.23 -1.49 3.98
C ASP A 190 15.92 -2.26 2.83
N ILE A 191 15.43 -3.47 2.59
CA ILE A 191 15.97 -4.41 1.61
C ILE A 191 14.82 -4.97 0.78
N ILE A 192 14.96 -4.91 -0.54
CA ILE A 192 14.14 -5.68 -1.47
C ILE A 192 14.95 -6.88 -2.01
N ALA A 193 14.25 -7.96 -2.33
CA ALA A 193 14.77 -9.06 -3.08
C ALA A 193 13.84 -9.39 -4.24
N ALA A 194 14.42 -9.67 -5.40
CA ALA A 194 13.69 -10.14 -6.58
C ALA A 194 14.30 -11.45 -7.08
N ASN A 195 13.46 -12.45 -7.27
CA ASN A 195 13.83 -13.71 -7.91
C ASN A 195 13.24 -13.72 -9.32
N ILE A 196 14.10 -13.85 -10.33
CA ILE A 196 13.72 -13.74 -11.74
C ILE A 196 14.03 -15.05 -12.43
N THR A 197 13.05 -15.60 -13.14
CA THR A 197 13.20 -16.75 -14.03
C THR A 197 12.67 -16.43 -15.42
N SER A 198 13.33 -16.92 -16.46
CA SER A 198 12.89 -16.82 -17.85
C SER A 198 13.02 -18.16 -18.57
N LYS A 199 12.22 -18.38 -19.60
CA LYS A 199 12.23 -19.57 -20.45
C LYS A 199 12.06 -19.17 -21.92
#